data_be44ff1a4d83ef1f28c06f530b609a2c
#
_entry.id   be44ff1a4d83ef1f28c06f530b609a2c
#
_cell.length_a   1.000
_cell.length_b   1.000
_cell.length_c   1.000
_cell.angle_alpha   90.00
_cell.angle_beta   90.00
_cell.angle_gamma   90.00
#
_symmetry.space_group_name_H-M   'P 1'
#
loop_
_entity.id
_entity.type
_entity.pdbx_description
1 polymer ?
#
loop_
_entity_poly.entity_id
_entity_poly.type
_entity_poly.pdbx_seq_one_letter_code
_entity_poly.pdbx_strand_id
1 'polypeptide(L)'
;MSKNKGQVSLAGAAQAANEEKKRISPWKWIGVGVGLVALLVTGILLFDVVDTEEKPALTAREMAEYTYTADDIAGDVAYYLLGVTGENIGDPMDMLAVMCHDRKAGSVSVVQIPVATYIDKNNGFAVDTIGDIWYNPQPEIFCSACRVRVPAEERDGKVHATCGADLEERTGSAWLDLVRVINTQYGLPIDNYLILPRAGLAELIEALGGVEVELAKKVTLAGESYSAGVHTLMGDAAVEYAVTYNYKNTPASDRERMSRQRQVLAALWQKIAACKMEDLYYLDQYGATKGILGKLMTGANPLRFNTTSFGKARLLNISEEAAADMKLSDAISRFAVQMGQVPLDRVTFSILPGAAEKNGTVSVYSVNREQVIALLNEQMNAYGLYIDEDTVTAPQLNQDPKEADLSTVTLDTVLPVTEEPEEGEE
;
A
#
# COMPACT_ATOMS: atom_id res chain seq x y z
N MET A 1 -38.72 -65.73 56.89
CA MET A 1 -38.33 -64.38 56.58
C MET A 1 -36.81 -64.28 56.53
N SER A 2 -36.19 -64.38 55.40
CA SER A 2 -34.76 -64.22 55.26
C SER A 2 -34.46 -63.58 53.91
N LYS A 3 -33.85 -62.38 53.91
CA LYS A 3 -33.42 -61.62 52.76
C LYS A 3 -32.08 -62.16 52.30
N ASN A 4 -32.00 -62.72 51.12
CA ASN A 4 -30.77 -63.07 50.48
C ASN A 4 -30.40 -61.91 49.54
N LYS A 5 -29.35 -61.14 49.87
CA LYS A 5 -28.72 -60.15 48.99
C LYS A 5 -27.68 -60.89 48.19
N GLY A 6 -27.91 -60.98 46.88
CA GLY A 6 -26.92 -61.48 45.95
C GLY A 6 -25.80 -60.47 45.80
N GLN A 7 -24.59 -60.83 46.19
CA GLN A 7 -23.37 -60.14 45.83
C GLN A 7 -23.03 -60.44 44.37
N VAL A 8 -23.11 -59.44 43.48
CA VAL A 8 -22.57 -59.55 42.14
C VAL A 8 -21.08 -59.34 42.26
N SER A 9 -20.29 -60.31 41.91
CA SER A 9 -18.85 -60.30 41.93
C SER A 9 -18.30 -59.30 40.88
N LEU A 10 -17.55 -58.37 41.35
CA LEU A 10 -16.83 -57.40 40.51
C LEU A 10 -15.81 -58.01 39.51
N ALA A 11 -15.48 -59.27 39.66
CA ALA A 11 -14.58 -60.00 38.77
C ALA A 11 -15.21 -60.34 37.40
N GLY A 12 -16.56 -60.52 37.32
CA GLY A 12 -17.22 -60.78 36.04
C GLY A 12 -17.35 -59.59 35.15
N ALA A 13 -17.40 -58.36 35.72
CA ALA A 13 -17.49 -57.12 34.95
C ALA A 13 -16.15 -56.74 34.29
N ALA A 14 -15.04 -57.15 34.93
CA ALA A 14 -13.71 -56.87 34.37
C ALA A 14 -13.31 -57.76 33.17
N GLN A 15 -13.89 -59.00 33.14
CA GLN A 15 -13.66 -59.92 32.01
C GLN A 15 -14.53 -59.58 30.80
N ALA A 16 -15.75 -59.11 30.99
CA ALA A 16 -16.58 -58.66 29.86
C ALA A 16 -16.07 -57.35 29.17
N ALA A 17 -15.39 -56.51 29.95
CA ALA A 17 -14.82 -55.31 29.40
C ALA A 17 -13.49 -55.49 28.57
N ASN A 18 -12.91 -56.68 28.66
CA ASN A 18 -11.64 -56.97 28.00
C ASN A 18 -11.79 -57.76 26.68
N GLU A 19 -12.99 -58.24 26.32
CA GLU A 19 -13.19 -58.95 25.06
C GLU A 19 -13.63 -58.10 23.87
N GLU A 20 -13.93 -56.80 24.04
CA GLU A 20 -14.37 -55.93 22.95
C GLU A 20 -13.30 -54.94 22.43
N LYS A 21 -12.04 -55.08 22.84
CA LYS A 21 -10.97 -54.38 22.12
C LYS A 21 -10.61 -55.14 20.84
N LYS A 22 -11.51 -55.09 19.84
CA LYS A 22 -11.14 -55.37 18.47
C LYS A 22 -9.94 -54.47 18.11
N ARG A 23 -8.75 -55.08 18.00
CA ARG A 23 -7.56 -54.44 17.48
C ARG A 23 -7.90 -53.95 16.08
N ILE A 24 -8.17 -52.63 15.96
CA ILE A 24 -8.31 -51.97 14.67
C ILE A 24 -6.97 -52.14 13.97
N SER A 25 -6.98 -52.84 12.84
CA SER A 25 -5.78 -53.07 12.03
C SER A 25 -5.04 -51.74 11.77
N PRO A 26 -3.71 -51.68 11.91
CA PRO A 26 -2.93 -50.51 11.62
C PRO A 26 -3.23 -49.92 10.22
N TRP A 27 -3.59 -50.76 9.28
CA TRP A 27 -3.98 -50.36 7.90
C TRP A 27 -5.24 -49.49 7.86
N LYS A 28 -6.17 -49.62 8.82
CA LYS A 28 -7.35 -48.75 8.91
C LYS A 28 -6.98 -47.34 9.35
N TRP A 29 -5.98 -47.19 10.22
CA TRP A 29 -5.46 -45.88 10.62
C TRP A 29 -4.66 -45.23 9.52
N ILE A 30 -3.93 -45.99 8.67
CA ILE A 30 -3.26 -45.50 7.48
C ILE A 30 -4.31 -45.02 6.47
N GLY A 31 -5.39 -45.76 6.25
CA GLY A 31 -6.48 -45.31 5.37
C GLY A 31 -7.18 -44.02 5.85
N VAL A 32 -7.41 -43.88 7.16
CA VAL A 32 -7.97 -42.64 7.74
C VAL A 32 -6.99 -41.49 7.64
N GLY A 33 -5.70 -41.74 7.89
CA GLY A 33 -4.64 -40.72 7.76
C GLY A 33 -4.49 -40.22 6.32
N VAL A 34 -4.48 -41.12 5.34
CA VAL A 34 -4.44 -40.77 3.90
C VAL A 34 -5.71 -40.03 3.48
N GLY A 35 -6.87 -40.44 3.96
CA GLY A 35 -8.14 -39.78 3.70
C GLY A 35 -8.17 -38.33 4.26
N LEU A 36 -7.65 -38.14 5.49
CA LEU A 36 -7.57 -36.83 6.13
C LEU A 36 -6.56 -35.90 5.39
N VAL A 37 -5.40 -36.43 4.98
CA VAL A 37 -4.44 -35.68 4.19
C VAL A 37 -5.00 -35.34 2.81
N ALA A 38 -5.72 -36.28 2.16
CA ALA A 38 -6.38 -36.00 0.89
C ALA A 38 -7.49 -34.93 1.03
N LEU A 39 -8.27 -34.97 2.14
CA LEU A 39 -9.27 -33.95 2.44
C LEU A 39 -8.63 -32.60 2.77
N LEU A 40 -7.50 -32.57 3.48
CA LEU A 40 -6.74 -31.34 3.77
C LEU A 40 -6.13 -30.76 2.48
N VAL A 41 -5.52 -31.59 1.63
CA VAL A 41 -4.97 -31.16 0.35
C VAL A 41 -6.07 -30.70 -0.59
N THR A 42 -7.20 -31.42 -0.64
CA THR A 42 -8.36 -30.99 -1.45
C THR A 42 -9.00 -29.72 -0.85
N GLY A 43 -9.04 -29.59 0.47
CA GLY A 43 -9.48 -28.36 1.15
C GLY A 43 -8.57 -27.20 0.84
N ILE A 44 -7.25 -27.36 0.91
CA ILE A 44 -6.27 -26.33 0.55
C ILE A 44 -6.40 -25.97 -0.93
N LEU A 45 -6.49 -26.95 -1.82
CA LEU A 45 -6.68 -26.71 -3.26
C LEU A 45 -8.03 -26.05 -3.59
N LEU A 46 -9.10 -26.37 -2.83
CA LEU A 46 -10.40 -25.72 -2.98
C LEU A 46 -10.42 -24.34 -2.34
N PHE A 47 -9.70 -24.11 -1.25
CA PHE A 47 -9.53 -22.77 -0.67
C PHE A 47 -8.62 -21.90 -1.54
N ASP A 48 -7.53 -22.42 -2.11
CA ASP A 48 -6.75 -21.71 -3.12
C ASP A 48 -7.56 -21.42 -4.39
N VAL A 49 -8.50 -22.31 -4.78
CA VAL A 49 -9.40 -22.08 -5.91
C VAL A 49 -10.57 -21.16 -5.57
N VAL A 50 -10.98 -21.07 -4.29
CA VAL A 50 -12.09 -20.20 -3.86
C VAL A 50 -11.59 -18.80 -3.46
N ASP A 51 -10.36 -18.68 -2.94
CA ASP A 51 -9.71 -17.37 -2.72
C ASP A 51 -9.04 -16.81 -3.99
N THR A 52 -8.90 -17.60 -5.04
CA THR A 52 -8.53 -17.14 -6.37
C THR A 52 -9.74 -16.87 -7.29
N GLU A 53 -10.93 -16.61 -6.77
CA GLU A 53 -11.69 -15.55 -7.41
C GLU A 53 -10.91 -14.25 -7.12
N GLU A 54 -9.73 -14.11 -7.74
CA GLU A 54 -9.15 -12.82 -8.05
C GLU A 54 -10.34 -11.97 -8.50
N LYS A 55 -10.69 -11.00 -7.69
CA LYS A 55 -11.57 -9.92 -8.14
C LYS A 55 -11.00 -9.60 -9.51
N PRO A 56 -11.80 -9.69 -10.60
CA PRO A 56 -11.22 -9.56 -11.92
C PRO A 56 -10.39 -8.30 -11.88
N ALA A 57 -9.08 -8.47 -12.03
CA ALA A 57 -8.16 -7.35 -12.09
C ALA A 57 -8.73 -6.46 -13.18
N LEU A 58 -8.76 -5.16 -12.94
CA LEU A 58 -9.15 -4.22 -13.98
C LEU A 58 -8.36 -4.61 -15.22
N THR A 59 -9.06 -4.86 -16.30
CA THR A 59 -8.41 -5.11 -17.59
C THR A 59 -7.59 -3.87 -17.95
N ALA A 60 -6.59 -4.00 -18.80
CA ALA A 60 -5.83 -2.86 -19.30
C ALA A 60 -6.78 -1.76 -19.87
N ARG A 61 -7.96 -2.16 -20.40
CA ARG A 61 -8.99 -1.24 -20.87
C ARG A 61 -9.70 -0.51 -19.72
N GLU A 62 -9.99 -1.17 -18.64
CA GLU A 62 -10.62 -0.56 -17.45
C GLU A 62 -9.64 0.34 -16.70
N MET A 63 -8.35 0.00 -16.72
CA MET A 63 -7.31 0.90 -16.25
C MET A 63 -7.17 2.11 -17.18
N ALA A 64 -7.36 1.96 -18.48
CA ALA A 64 -7.33 3.05 -19.47
C ALA A 64 -8.50 4.03 -19.33
N GLU A 65 -9.62 3.63 -18.73
CA GLU A 65 -10.69 4.58 -18.32
C GLU A 65 -10.26 5.49 -17.16
N TYR A 66 -9.20 5.11 -16.45
CA TYR A 66 -8.64 5.87 -15.31
C TYR A 66 -7.23 6.41 -15.59
N THR A 67 -6.59 5.97 -16.65
CA THR A 67 -5.22 6.34 -17.02
C THR A 67 -5.21 6.77 -18.49
N TYR A 68 -4.23 7.60 -18.87
CA TYR A 68 -3.89 7.78 -20.27
C TYR A 68 -3.69 6.41 -20.91
N THR A 69 -4.02 6.26 -22.19
CA THR A 69 -3.86 4.97 -22.87
C THR A 69 -2.40 4.53 -22.82
N ALA A 70 -2.16 3.23 -22.68
CA ALA A 70 -0.80 2.68 -22.59
C ALA A 70 0.09 3.06 -23.78
N ASP A 71 -0.52 3.47 -24.90
CA ASP A 71 0.17 3.93 -26.10
C ASP A 71 0.72 5.36 -25.96
N ASP A 72 0.18 6.16 -25.03
CA ASP A 72 0.60 7.55 -24.81
C ASP A 72 1.78 7.68 -23.85
N ILE A 73 2.08 6.61 -23.07
CA ILE A 73 3.14 6.62 -22.06
C ILE A 73 4.19 5.58 -22.43
N ALA A 74 5.37 6.04 -22.87
CA ALA A 74 6.48 5.12 -23.14
C ALA A 74 6.86 4.35 -21.85
N GLY A 75 7.30 3.08 -21.98
CA GLY A 75 7.59 2.19 -20.86
C GLY A 75 8.69 2.66 -19.90
N ASP A 76 9.42 3.73 -20.25
CA ASP A 76 10.53 4.26 -19.48
C ASP A 76 10.09 5.07 -18.24
N VAL A 77 8.80 5.44 -18.12
CA VAL A 77 8.26 6.17 -16.97
C VAL A 77 7.11 5.38 -16.36
N ALA A 78 7.02 5.42 -15.06
CA ALA A 78 5.91 4.84 -14.33
C ALA A 78 5.49 5.74 -13.17
N TYR A 79 4.18 5.75 -12.89
CA TYR A 79 3.59 6.51 -11.81
C TYR A 79 3.03 5.56 -10.76
N TYR A 80 3.39 5.81 -9.51
CA TYR A 80 2.98 4.97 -8.38
C TYR A 80 2.26 5.80 -7.35
N LEU A 81 1.17 5.25 -6.82
CA LEU A 81 0.54 5.75 -5.62
C LEU A 81 1.25 5.12 -4.41
N LEU A 82 1.81 5.95 -3.55
CA LEU A 82 2.45 5.53 -2.30
C LEU A 82 1.55 5.86 -1.13
N GLY A 83 1.42 4.95 -0.16
CA GLY A 83 0.60 5.20 1.01
C GLY A 83 0.99 4.42 2.25
N VAL A 84 0.66 5.00 3.40
CA VAL A 84 0.68 4.34 4.70
C VAL A 84 -0.69 4.47 5.32
N THR A 85 -1.25 3.35 5.75
CA THR A 85 -2.59 3.27 6.37
C THR A 85 -2.45 2.98 7.85
N GLY A 86 -3.51 3.27 8.63
CA GLY A 86 -3.65 2.76 9.99
C GLY A 86 -3.63 1.22 10.04
N GLU A 87 -3.66 0.67 11.24
CA GLU A 87 -3.50 -0.78 11.46
C GLU A 87 -4.77 -1.57 11.12
N ASN A 88 -5.94 -0.94 11.28
CA ASN A 88 -7.22 -1.62 11.12
C ASN A 88 -7.91 -1.25 9.81
N ILE A 89 -8.82 -2.10 9.37
CA ILE A 89 -9.76 -1.76 8.31
C ILE A 89 -10.65 -0.62 8.82
N GLY A 90 -10.66 0.51 8.10
CA GLY A 90 -11.41 1.70 8.50
C GLY A 90 -10.58 2.77 9.22
N ASP A 91 -9.30 2.51 9.47
CA ASP A 91 -8.38 3.56 9.91
C ASP A 91 -8.08 4.53 8.76
N PRO A 92 -7.93 5.83 9.06
CA PRO A 92 -7.58 6.81 8.04
C PRO A 92 -6.19 6.55 7.43
N MET A 93 -5.99 7.05 6.23
CA MET A 93 -4.68 7.09 5.63
C MET A 93 -3.79 8.12 6.33
N ASP A 94 -2.54 7.73 6.64
CA ASP A 94 -1.58 8.60 7.34
C ASP A 94 -0.68 9.36 6.38
N MET A 95 -0.32 8.70 5.30
CA MET A 95 0.57 9.23 4.26
C MET A 95 0.01 8.88 2.90
N LEU A 96 0.10 9.83 1.98
CA LEU A 96 -0.25 9.66 0.58
C LEU A 96 0.73 10.47 -0.26
N ALA A 97 1.24 9.86 -1.32
CA ALA A 97 2.08 10.53 -2.29
C ALA A 97 1.94 9.90 -3.67
N VAL A 98 2.28 10.64 -4.70
CA VAL A 98 2.51 10.12 -6.05
C VAL A 98 3.98 10.15 -6.33
N MET A 99 4.52 9.06 -6.84
CA MET A 99 5.91 8.93 -7.27
C MET A 99 5.94 8.75 -8.79
N CYS A 100 6.73 9.55 -9.47
CA CYS A 100 7.09 9.39 -10.88
C CYS A 100 8.51 8.84 -10.95
N HIS A 101 8.70 7.72 -11.61
CA HIS A 101 10.01 7.13 -11.87
C HIS A 101 10.33 7.26 -13.35
N ASP A 102 11.21 8.18 -13.70
CA ASP A 102 11.80 8.30 -15.03
C ASP A 102 13.07 7.46 -15.11
N ARG A 103 12.94 6.26 -15.66
CA ARG A 103 14.04 5.30 -15.81
C ARG A 103 15.09 5.79 -16.81
N LYS A 104 14.67 6.57 -17.83
CA LYS A 104 15.56 7.11 -18.85
C LYS A 104 16.44 8.22 -18.28
N ALA A 105 15.84 9.13 -17.51
CA ALA A 105 16.58 10.15 -16.79
C ALA A 105 17.34 9.59 -15.58
N GLY A 106 16.95 8.42 -15.06
CA GLY A 106 17.47 7.86 -13.82
C GLY A 106 17.10 8.70 -12.61
N SER A 107 15.87 9.21 -12.57
CA SER A 107 15.38 10.12 -11.54
C SER A 107 14.02 9.67 -10.99
N VAL A 108 13.73 10.11 -9.77
CA VAL A 108 12.45 9.88 -9.11
C VAL A 108 11.95 11.19 -8.54
N SER A 109 10.69 11.50 -8.79
CA SER A 109 10.01 12.64 -8.19
C SER A 109 8.85 12.14 -7.33
N VAL A 110 8.77 12.62 -6.09
CA VAL A 110 7.70 12.28 -5.16
C VAL A 110 6.95 13.53 -4.75
N VAL A 111 5.66 13.58 -5.01
CA VAL A 111 4.77 14.64 -4.56
C VAL A 111 3.88 14.09 -3.45
N GLN A 112 4.08 14.56 -2.22
CA GLN A 112 3.23 14.23 -1.08
C GLN A 112 1.88 14.95 -1.23
N ILE A 113 0.80 14.19 -1.08
CA ILE A 113 -0.56 14.71 -1.07
C ILE A 113 -1.03 14.74 0.39
N PRO A 114 -1.30 15.91 0.98
CA PRO A 114 -1.89 15.96 2.31
C PRO A 114 -3.18 15.16 2.37
N VAL A 115 -3.30 14.23 3.31
CA VAL A 115 -4.48 13.34 3.41
C VAL A 115 -5.79 14.09 3.63
N ALA A 116 -5.73 15.31 4.16
CA ALA A 116 -6.86 16.22 4.30
C ALA A 116 -7.17 17.02 3.02
N THR A 117 -6.54 16.71 1.89
CA THR A 117 -6.80 17.40 0.61
C THR A 117 -8.26 17.27 0.24
N TYR A 118 -8.89 18.43 0.03
CA TYR A 118 -10.31 18.53 -0.30
C TYR A 118 -10.58 17.93 -1.67
N ILE A 119 -11.59 17.10 -1.72
CA ILE A 119 -12.19 16.57 -2.94
C ILE A 119 -13.67 16.95 -2.95
N ASP A 120 -14.17 17.37 -4.07
CA ASP A 120 -15.59 17.71 -4.17
C ASP A 120 -16.42 16.42 -4.16
N LYS A 121 -17.19 16.19 -3.09
CA LYS A 121 -18.10 15.06 -2.97
C LYS A 121 -19.20 15.02 -4.06
N ASN A 122 -19.46 16.14 -4.75
CA ASN A 122 -20.34 16.17 -5.91
C ASN A 122 -19.74 15.41 -7.11
N ASN A 123 -18.46 15.08 -7.08
CA ASN A 123 -17.78 14.22 -8.06
C ASN A 123 -18.01 12.72 -7.82
N GLY A 124 -19.01 12.34 -7.05
CA GLY A 124 -19.39 10.95 -6.80
C GLY A 124 -18.73 10.30 -5.59
N PHE A 125 -17.93 11.05 -4.81
CA PHE A 125 -17.38 10.60 -3.54
C PHE A 125 -18.24 11.11 -2.38
N ALA A 126 -18.56 10.22 -1.42
CA ALA A 126 -19.38 10.58 -0.26
C ALA A 126 -18.58 11.25 0.86
N VAL A 127 -17.32 11.60 0.61
CA VAL A 127 -16.35 12.11 1.58
C VAL A 127 -15.76 13.44 1.15
N ASP A 128 -15.26 14.23 2.11
CA ASP A 128 -14.75 15.58 1.87
C ASP A 128 -13.23 15.62 1.62
N THR A 129 -12.48 14.57 1.98
CA THR A 129 -11.03 14.53 1.83
C THR A 129 -10.53 13.28 1.13
N ILE A 130 -9.38 13.39 0.48
CA ILE A 130 -8.78 12.27 -0.27
C ILE A 130 -8.43 11.10 0.65
N GLY A 131 -7.98 11.36 1.88
CA GLY A 131 -7.65 10.32 2.85
C GLY A 131 -8.87 9.54 3.33
N ASP A 132 -10.07 10.13 3.28
CA ASP A 132 -11.32 9.51 3.69
C ASP A 132 -11.82 8.46 2.68
N ILE A 133 -11.33 8.49 1.45
CA ILE A 133 -11.68 7.49 0.42
C ILE A 133 -11.23 6.09 0.88
N TRP A 134 -10.11 5.98 1.57
CA TRP A 134 -9.52 4.69 1.92
C TRP A 134 -10.45 3.80 2.75
N TYR A 135 -11.23 4.37 3.65
CA TYR A 135 -12.16 3.59 4.47
C TYR A 135 -13.64 3.73 4.04
N ASN A 136 -13.90 4.54 3.00
CA ASN A 136 -15.22 4.66 2.37
C ASN A 136 -15.16 4.41 0.86
N PRO A 137 -14.69 3.22 0.41
CA PRO A 137 -14.64 2.92 -1.00
C PRO A 137 -16.05 2.94 -1.60
N GLN A 138 -16.19 3.54 -2.77
CA GLN A 138 -17.47 3.56 -3.46
C GLN A 138 -17.86 2.16 -3.92
N PRO A 139 -19.14 1.77 -3.78
CA PRO A 139 -19.59 0.50 -4.32
C PRO A 139 -19.44 0.48 -5.84
N GLU A 140 -18.98 -0.65 -6.36
CA GLU A 140 -18.81 -0.88 -7.79
C GLU A 140 -19.94 -1.78 -8.31
N ILE A 141 -20.44 -1.48 -9.49
CA ILE A 141 -21.48 -2.27 -10.14
C ILE A 141 -20.86 -3.07 -11.27
N PHE A 142 -21.02 -4.39 -11.21
CA PHE A 142 -20.52 -5.35 -12.19
C PHE A 142 -21.67 -6.05 -12.91
N CYS A 143 -21.40 -6.44 -14.15
CA CYS A 143 -22.30 -7.32 -14.88
C CYS A 143 -22.03 -8.78 -14.46
N SER A 144 -23.08 -9.51 -14.05
CA SER A 144 -22.98 -10.90 -13.62
C SER A 144 -22.48 -11.85 -14.71
N ALA A 145 -22.77 -11.56 -15.99
CA ALA A 145 -22.38 -12.39 -17.12
C ALA A 145 -21.04 -11.98 -17.74
N CYS A 146 -20.87 -10.67 -18.04
CA CYS A 146 -19.65 -10.15 -18.67
C CYS A 146 -18.49 -10.03 -17.69
N ARG A 147 -18.79 -9.99 -16.40
CA ARG A 147 -17.84 -9.75 -15.30
C ARG A 147 -17.04 -8.45 -15.40
N VAL A 148 -17.57 -7.50 -16.16
CA VAL A 148 -17.00 -6.16 -16.31
C VAL A 148 -17.72 -5.18 -15.39
N ARG A 149 -17.02 -4.14 -14.99
CA ARG A 149 -17.61 -2.99 -14.32
C ARG A 149 -18.51 -2.27 -15.31
N VAL A 150 -19.70 -1.84 -14.83
CA VAL A 150 -20.70 -1.20 -15.68
C VAL A 150 -20.86 0.26 -15.25
N PRO A 151 -20.42 1.22 -16.07
CA PRO A 151 -20.60 2.63 -15.81
C PRO A 151 -22.09 2.99 -15.79
N ALA A 152 -22.43 4.14 -15.20
CA ALA A 152 -23.83 4.51 -14.96
C ALA A 152 -24.65 4.62 -16.25
N GLU A 153 -24.05 5.11 -17.33
CA GLU A 153 -24.65 5.28 -18.65
C GLU A 153 -24.95 3.95 -19.37
N GLU A 154 -24.29 2.87 -18.97
CA GLU A 154 -24.52 1.52 -19.53
C GLU A 154 -25.46 0.67 -18.68
N ARG A 155 -26.14 1.28 -17.69
CA ARG A 155 -27.12 0.61 -16.82
C ARG A 155 -28.54 0.91 -17.27
N ASP A 156 -29.32 -0.15 -17.49
CA ASP A 156 -30.76 -0.05 -17.68
C ASP A 156 -31.48 -0.65 -16.47
N GLY A 157 -31.76 0.19 -15.50
CA GLY A 157 -32.24 -0.26 -14.20
C GLY A 157 -31.27 -1.16 -13.46
N LYS A 158 -31.60 -2.46 -13.36
CA LYS A 158 -30.76 -3.47 -12.69
C LYS A 158 -30.02 -4.40 -13.66
N VAL A 159 -30.02 -4.06 -14.95
CA VAL A 159 -29.37 -4.88 -15.97
C VAL A 159 -28.33 -4.08 -16.74
N HIS A 160 -27.35 -4.77 -17.29
CA HIS A 160 -26.34 -4.21 -18.16
C HIS A 160 -26.95 -3.98 -19.56
N ALA A 161 -27.01 -2.74 -20.01
CA ALA A 161 -27.70 -2.36 -21.25
C ALA A 161 -27.21 -3.12 -22.48
N THR A 162 -25.91 -3.51 -22.52
CA THR A 162 -25.30 -4.20 -23.66
C THR A 162 -25.69 -5.68 -23.76
N CYS A 163 -25.84 -6.40 -22.64
CA CYS A 163 -26.08 -7.85 -22.65
C CYS A 163 -27.36 -8.28 -21.91
N GLY A 164 -28.05 -7.38 -21.24
CA GLY A 164 -29.28 -7.65 -20.50
C GLY A 164 -29.11 -8.50 -19.24
N ALA A 165 -27.88 -8.78 -18.82
CA ALA A 165 -27.62 -9.55 -17.60
C ALA A 165 -27.76 -8.69 -16.35
N ASP A 166 -28.07 -9.32 -15.21
CA ASP A 166 -28.21 -8.65 -13.93
C ASP A 166 -26.91 -7.94 -13.49
N LEU A 167 -27.10 -6.82 -12.81
CA LEU A 167 -26.02 -6.05 -12.19
C LEU A 167 -25.85 -6.49 -10.74
N GLU A 168 -24.62 -6.67 -10.34
CA GLU A 168 -24.20 -7.00 -8.98
C GLU A 168 -23.42 -5.83 -8.37
N GLU A 169 -23.80 -5.44 -7.16
CA GLU A 169 -23.03 -4.48 -6.38
C GLU A 169 -21.94 -5.22 -5.62
N ARG A 170 -20.71 -4.74 -5.74
CA ARG A 170 -19.55 -5.25 -4.99
C ARG A 170 -18.95 -4.15 -4.15
N THR A 171 -18.26 -4.54 -3.08
CA THR A 171 -17.46 -3.58 -2.32
C THR A 171 -16.40 -2.98 -3.23
N GLY A 172 -16.36 -1.67 -3.32
CA GLY A 172 -15.39 -0.95 -4.13
C GLY A 172 -13.97 -1.13 -3.61
N SER A 173 -13.01 -0.75 -4.43
CA SER A 173 -11.60 -0.81 -4.10
C SER A 173 -11.09 0.58 -3.76
N ALA A 174 -10.72 0.78 -2.48
CA ALA A 174 -10.27 2.09 -1.99
C ALA A 174 -9.09 2.65 -2.79
N TRP A 175 -8.14 1.78 -3.19
CA TRP A 175 -6.99 2.22 -3.98
C TRP A 175 -7.39 2.63 -5.40
N LEU A 176 -8.38 1.97 -6.03
CA LEU A 176 -8.90 2.36 -7.34
C LEU A 176 -9.61 3.72 -7.28
N ASP A 177 -10.34 3.97 -6.20
CA ASP A 177 -10.98 5.27 -6.01
C ASP A 177 -9.95 6.38 -5.80
N LEU A 178 -8.87 6.12 -5.05
CA LEU A 178 -7.74 7.04 -4.93
C LEU A 178 -7.07 7.31 -6.29
N VAL A 179 -6.79 6.24 -7.06
CA VAL A 179 -6.23 6.36 -8.41
C VAL A 179 -7.15 7.21 -9.29
N ARG A 180 -8.46 6.94 -9.25
CA ARG A 180 -9.46 7.72 -10.01
C ARG A 180 -9.40 9.21 -9.67
N VAL A 181 -9.39 9.56 -8.38
CA VAL A 181 -9.29 10.96 -7.95
C VAL A 181 -8.03 11.60 -8.47
N ILE A 182 -6.89 10.94 -8.33
CA ILE A 182 -5.60 11.50 -8.75
C ILE A 182 -5.54 11.66 -10.27
N ASN A 183 -6.02 10.68 -11.03
CA ASN A 183 -6.04 10.77 -12.48
C ASN A 183 -7.00 11.86 -12.97
N THR A 184 -8.21 11.92 -12.42
CA THR A 184 -9.24 12.87 -12.89
C THR A 184 -9.01 14.28 -12.40
N GLN A 185 -8.43 14.48 -11.22
CA GLN A 185 -8.24 15.81 -10.64
C GLN A 185 -6.86 16.40 -10.88
N TYR A 186 -5.84 15.58 -11.13
CA TYR A 186 -4.46 16.01 -11.33
C TYR A 186 -3.86 15.57 -12.67
N GLY A 187 -4.56 14.78 -13.46
CA GLY A 187 -4.10 14.33 -14.77
C GLY A 187 -2.87 13.39 -14.71
N LEU A 188 -2.65 12.71 -13.58
CA LEU A 188 -1.50 11.83 -13.40
C LEU A 188 -1.88 10.37 -13.65
N PRO A 189 -1.25 9.70 -14.63
CA PRO A 189 -1.59 8.33 -15.02
C PRO A 189 -0.97 7.32 -14.04
N ILE A 190 -1.68 6.98 -12.98
CA ILE A 190 -1.19 6.03 -11.98
C ILE A 190 -1.20 4.61 -12.54
N ASP A 191 -0.03 3.96 -12.61
CA ASP A 191 0.18 2.61 -13.11
C ASP A 191 0.05 1.54 -12.01
N ASN A 192 0.45 1.90 -10.79
CA ASN A 192 0.54 0.95 -9.69
C ASN A 192 0.39 1.65 -8.33
N TYR A 193 0.24 0.89 -7.27
CA TYR A 193 0.21 1.40 -5.91
C TYR A 193 1.10 0.56 -5.00
N LEU A 194 1.66 1.20 -3.99
CA LEU A 194 2.48 0.60 -2.95
C LEU A 194 1.98 1.14 -1.62
N ILE A 195 1.24 0.32 -0.88
CA ILE A 195 0.59 0.74 0.36
C ILE A 195 0.97 -0.21 1.48
N LEU A 196 1.46 0.35 2.59
CA LEU A 196 1.82 -0.37 3.80
C LEU A 196 0.91 0.01 4.96
N PRO A 197 0.48 -0.93 5.80
CA PRO A 197 0.00 -0.63 7.13
C PRO A 197 1.14 -0.04 7.99
N ARG A 198 0.82 0.74 9.02
CA ARG A 198 1.81 1.27 9.98
C ARG A 198 2.73 0.19 10.52
N ALA A 199 2.15 -0.92 10.97
CA ALA A 199 2.91 -2.06 11.48
C ALA A 199 3.85 -2.65 10.41
N GLY A 200 3.44 -2.72 9.14
CA GLY A 200 4.31 -3.17 8.05
C GLY A 200 5.47 -2.20 7.80
N LEU A 201 5.25 -0.90 7.90
CA LEU A 201 6.31 0.10 7.82
C LEU A 201 7.27 -0.03 9.02
N ALA A 202 6.75 -0.24 10.24
CA ALA A 202 7.57 -0.47 11.42
C ALA A 202 8.43 -1.73 11.27
N GLU A 203 7.86 -2.85 10.82
CA GLU A 203 8.59 -4.09 10.55
C GLU A 203 9.70 -3.91 9.49
N LEU A 204 9.44 -3.11 8.44
CA LEU A 204 10.44 -2.79 7.42
C LEU A 204 11.60 -1.98 8.01
N ILE A 205 11.31 -0.92 8.77
CA ILE A 205 12.31 -0.06 9.41
C ILE A 205 13.15 -0.88 10.42
N GLU A 206 12.50 -1.71 11.23
CA GLU A 206 13.16 -2.59 12.18
C GLU A 206 14.13 -3.56 11.48
N ALA A 207 13.68 -4.17 10.38
CA ALA A 207 14.49 -5.11 9.62
C ALA A 207 15.71 -4.46 8.94
N LEU A 208 15.64 -3.15 8.65
CA LEU A 208 16.73 -2.35 8.09
C LEU A 208 17.65 -1.75 9.17
N GLY A 209 17.41 -2.05 10.46
CA GLY A 209 18.22 -1.55 11.57
C GLY A 209 17.93 -0.10 11.96
N GLY A 210 16.70 0.36 11.70
CA GLY A 210 16.27 1.72 12.04
C GLY A 210 16.57 2.76 10.96
N VAL A 211 16.05 3.97 11.15
CA VAL A 211 16.25 5.13 10.27
C VAL A 211 16.85 6.28 11.04
N GLU A 212 17.80 7.00 10.45
CA GLU A 212 18.42 8.18 11.05
C GLU A 212 17.63 9.43 10.70
N VAL A 213 17.21 10.15 11.74
CA VAL A 213 16.47 11.41 11.61
C VAL A 213 17.04 12.46 12.56
N GLU A 214 16.90 13.72 12.20
CA GLU A 214 17.25 14.85 13.07
C GLU A 214 16.01 15.35 13.81
N LEU A 215 16.05 15.28 15.14
CA LEU A 215 14.99 15.76 16.01
C LEU A 215 15.26 17.22 16.39
N ALA A 216 14.36 18.13 15.97
CA ALA A 216 14.50 19.56 16.28
C ALA A 216 14.34 19.88 17.78
N LYS A 217 13.71 19.01 18.54
CA LYS A 217 13.44 19.17 19.98
C LYS A 217 13.30 17.83 20.66
N LYS A 218 13.33 17.83 21.99
CA LYS A 218 13.06 16.63 22.81
C LYS A 218 11.64 16.12 22.51
N VAL A 219 11.51 14.81 22.25
CA VAL A 219 10.24 14.11 21.98
C VAL A 219 10.20 12.78 22.76
N THR A 220 9.01 12.26 22.95
CA THR A 220 8.80 10.90 23.46
C THR A 220 8.13 10.10 22.35
N LEU A 221 8.72 8.98 21.95
CA LEU A 221 8.26 8.11 20.85
C LEU A 221 8.33 6.68 21.34
N ALA A 222 7.29 5.88 21.09
CA ALA A 222 7.16 4.49 21.53
C ALA A 222 7.50 4.28 23.04
N GLY A 223 7.19 5.28 23.87
CA GLY A 223 7.47 5.27 25.31
C GLY A 223 8.89 5.68 25.72
N GLU A 224 9.80 5.90 24.78
CA GLU A 224 11.18 6.31 25.01
C GLU A 224 11.38 7.82 24.78
N SER A 225 12.31 8.43 25.51
CA SER A 225 12.58 9.87 25.44
C SER A 225 13.86 10.14 24.66
N TYR A 226 13.73 10.90 23.58
CA TYR A 226 14.83 11.31 22.71
C TYR A 226 15.11 12.79 22.88
N SER A 227 16.39 13.18 22.98
CA SER A 227 16.81 14.59 22.97
C SER A 227 16.72 15.20 21.57
N ALA A 228 16.94 16.51 21.46
CA ALA A 228 17.23 17.12 20.15
C ALA A 228 18.55 16.55 19.59
N GLY A 229 18.67 16.51 18.25
CA GLY A 229 19.84 16.00 17.53
C GLY A 229 19.52 14.78 16.68
N VAL A 230 20.56 14.16 16.11
CA VAL A 230 20.46 12.98 15.24
C VAL A 230 20.24 11.73 16.07
N HIS A 231 19.26 10.92 15.70
CA HIS A 231 18.95 9.66 16.35
C HIS A 231 18.56 8.60 15.33
N THR A 232 18.96 7.35 15.60
CA THR A 232 18.42 6.18 14.91
C THR A 232 17.10 5.79 15.59
N LEU A 233 15.99 5.97 14.88
CA LEU A 233 14.68 5.55 15.35
C LEU A 233 14.37 4.14 14.83
N MET A 234 14.00 3.25 15.74
CA MET A 234 13.54 1.91 15.41
C MET A 234 12.07 1.90 15.01
N GLY A 235 11.58 0.81 14.47
CA GLY A 235 10.29 0.64 13.82
C GLY A 235 9.14 1.48 14.35
N ASP A 236 8.64 1.16 15.55
CA ASP A 236 7.50 1.88 16.16
C ASP A 236 7.79 3.35 16.43
N ALA A 237 8.99 3.68 16.90
CA ALA A 237 9.37 5.07 17.18
C ALA A 237 9.45 5.90 15.90
N ALA A 238 9.97 5.34 14.81
CA ALA A 238 10.05 5.99 13.50
C ALA A 238 8.66 6.22 12.91
N VAL A 239 7.77 5.23 13.01
CA VAL A 239 6.38 5.36 12.53
C VAL A 239 5.64 6.40 13.37
N GLU A 240 5.73 6.35 14.70
CA GLU A 240 5.10 7.35 15.56
C GLU A 240 5.61 8.77 15.24
N TYR A 241 6.91 8.93 15.00
CA TYR A 241 7.51 10.20 14.57
C TYR A 241 6.89 10.72 13.27
N ALA A 242 6.70 9.84 12.28
CA ALA A 242 6.17 10.21 10.97
C ALA A 242 4.66 10.52 10.98
N VAL A 243 3.86 9.80 11.79
CA VAL A 243 2.38 9.87 11.68
C VAL A 243 1.73 10.74 12.75
N THR A 244 2.39 11.01 13.88
CA THR A 244 1.81 11.76 14.99
C THR A 244 1.56 13.23 14.62
N TYR A 245 0.32 13.67 14.81
CA TYR A 245 -0.04 15.07 14.68
C TYR A 245 0.43 15.87 15.90
N ASN A 246 0.84 17.11 15.66
CA ASN A 246 0.86 18.08 16.75
C ASN A 246 -0.60 18.34 17.16
N TYR A 247 -0.95 18.11 18.44
CA TYR A 247 -2.32 18.25 18.93
C TYR A 247 -2.94 19.64 18.71
N LYS A 248 -2.13 20.66 18.41
CA LYS A 248 -2.56 22.02 18.07
C LYS A 248 -2.85 22.21 16.59
N ASN A 249 -2.41 21.28 15.74
CA ASN A 249 -2.57 21.33 14.30
C ASN A 249 -3.61 20.29 13.88
N THR A 250 -4.42 20.64 12.91
CA THR A 250 -5.28 19.69 12.20
C THR A 250 -4.48 19.00 11.10
N PRO A 251 -4.92 17.84 10.58
CA PRO A 251 -4.29 17.20 9.43
C PRO A 251 -4.06 18.15 8.25
N ALA A 252 -4.95 19.12 8.06
CA ALA A 252 -4.87 20.10 6.98
C ALA A 252 -3.77 21.14 7.15
N SER A 253 -3.28 21.38 8.38
CA SER A 253 -2.28 22.38 8.69
C SER A 253 -0.95 21.82 9.20
N ASP A 254 -0.83 20.49 9.32
CA ASP A 254 0.34 19.84 9.92
C ASP A 254 1.48 19.62 8.91
N ARG A 255 2.16 20.72 8.55
CA ARG A 255 3.33 20.69 7.68
C ARG A 255 4.54 20.03 8.35
N GLU A 256 4.69 20.17 9.68
CA GLU A 256 5.78 19.53 10.40
C GLU A 256 5.70 18.02 10.29
N ARG A 257 4.50 17.43 10.32
CA ARG A 257 4.32 16.00 10.11
C ARG A 257 4.76 15.57 8.71
N MET A 258 4.37 16.30 7.68
CA MET A 258 4.79 16.01 6.30
C MET A 258 6.31 16.12 6.12
N SER A 259 6.95 17.06 6.81
CA SER A 259 8.41 17.16 6.83
C SER A 259 9.06 15.98 7.54
N ARG A 260 8.52 15.51 8.68
CA ARG A 260 8.99 14.30 9.36
C ARG A 260 8.81 13.05 8.50
N GLN A 261 7.69 12.94 7.78
CA GLN A 261 7.47 11.85 6.82
C GLN A 261 8.56 11.83 5.75
N ARG A 262 8.94 12.99 5.22
CA ARG A 262 10.06 13.11 4.27
C ARG A 262 11.38 12.60 4.84
N GLN A 263 11.71 12.98 6.07
CA GLN A 263 12.93 12.50 6.73
C GLN A 263 12.96 10.98 6.86
N VAL A 264 11.85 10.39 7.31
CA VAL A 264 11.75 8.93 7.45
C VAL A 264 11.83 8.24 6.09
N LEU A 265 11.15 8.75 5.06
CA LEU A 265 11.20 8.20 3.71
C LEU A 265 12.61 8.32 3.09
N ALA A 266 13.29 9.45 3.30
CA ALA A 266 14.64 9.68 2.84
C ALA A 266 15.62 8.68 3.46
N ALA A 267 15.59 8.55 4.80
CA ALA A 267 16.44 7.64 5.52
C ALA A 267 16.14 6.15 5.16
N LEU A 268 14.86 5.82 4.96
CA LEU A 268 14.44 4.50 4.51
C LEU A 268 14.99 4.18 3.11
N TRP A 269 14.91 5.14 2.18
CA TRP A 269 15.48 4.99 0.84
C TRP A 269 16.98 4.75 0.89
N GLN A 270 17.70 5.56 1.67
CA GLN A 270 19.14 5.39 1.87
C GLN A 270 19.49 3.99 2.41
N LYS A 271 18.73 3.50 3.39
CA LYS A 271 18.92 2.15 3.95
C LYS A 271 18.67 1.06 2.91
N ILE A 272 17.60 1.18 2.12
CA ILE A 272 17.29 0.22 1.04
C ILE A 272 18.38 0.24 -0.02
N ALA A 273 18.86 1.42 -0.42
CA ALA A 273 19.95 1.57 -1.40
C ALA A 273 21.28 0.97 -0.91
N ALA A 274 21.56 1.04 0.39
CA ALA A 274 22.76 0.47 1.01
C ALA A 274 22.66 -1.04 1.29
N CYS A 275 21.46 -1.63 1.24
CA CYS A 275 21.26 -3.05 1.52
C CYS A 275 21.90 -3.94 0.47
N LYS A 276 22.51 -5.02 0.91
CA LYS A 276 22.94 -6.08 0.00
C LYS A 276 21.75 -6.86 -0.51
N MET A 277 21.83 -7.32 -1.77
CA MET A 277 20.75 -8.12 -2.37
C MET A 277 20.40 -9.36 -1.56
N GLU A 278 21.40 -10.04 -1.02
CA GLU A 278 21.25 -11.24 -0.20
C GLU A 278 20.49 -11.00 1.10
N ASP A 279 20.53 -9.78 1.66
CA ASP A 279 19.79 -9.40 2.85
C ASP A 279 18.37 -8.94 2.51
N LEU A 280 18.21 -8.28 1.35
CA LEU A 280 16.90 -7.86 0.86
C LEU A 280 16.06 -9.05 0.45
N TYR A 281 16.65 -9.99 -0.29
CA TYR A 281 15.90 -11.07 -0.93
C TYR A 281 16.77 -12.29 -1.18
N TYR A 282 16.28 -13.47 -0.80
CA TYR A 282 16.77 -14.77 -1.26
C TYR A 282 15.65 -15.81 -1.23
N LEU A 283 15.79 -16.87 -2.01
CA LEU A 283 14.90 -18.03 -1.94
C LEU A 283 15.55 -19.09 -1.06
N ASP A 284 14.78 -19.64 -0.12
CA ASP A 284 15.25 -20.80 0.66
C ASP A 284 15.24 -22.08 -0.20
N GLN A 285 15.68 -23.17 0.40
CA GLN A 285 15.76 -24.48 -0.26
C GLN A 285 14.39 -25.02 -0.77
N TYR A 286 13.28 -24.44 -0.33
CA TYR A 286 11.93 -24.79 -0.76
C TYR A 286 11.35 -23.76 -1.75
N GLY A 287 12.14 -22.77 -2.15
CA GLY A 287 11.72 -21.71 -3.07
C GLY A 287 10.83 -20.63 -2.42
N ALA A 288 10.77 -20.57 -1.09
CA ALA A 288 10.05 -19.52 -0.38
C ALA A 288 10.93 -18.26 -0.26
N THR A 289 10.32 -17.10 -0.48
CA THR A 289 10.98 -15.81 -0.35
C THR A 289 11.37 -15.52 1.09
N LYS A 290 12.59 -15.14 1.30
CA LYS A 290 13.19 -14.76 2.58
C LYS A 290 13.90 -13.41 2.46
N GLY A 291 14.47 -12.96 3.56
CA GLY A 291 15.04 -11.62 3.68
C GLY A 291 14.01 -10.58 4.10
N ILE A 292 14.38 -9.31 4.01
CA ILE A 292 13.54 -8.17 4.41
C ILE A 292 12.26 -8.14 3.56
N LEU A 293 12.39 -8.29 2.24
CA LEU A 293 11.24 -8.29 1.32
C LEU A 293 10.34 -9.51 1.51
N GLY A 294 10.91 -10.67 1.90
CA GLY A 294 10.11 -11.84 2.23
C GLY A 294 9.17 -11.59 3.40
N LYS A 295 9.66 -10.94 4.45
CA LYS A 295 8.84 -10.53 5.59
C LYS A 295 7.77 -9.51 5.20
N LEU A 296 8.17 -8.52 4.38
CA LEU A 296 7.27 -7.46 3.91
C LEU A 296 6.12 -7.99 3.06
N MET A 297 6.29 -9.11 2.38
CA MET A 297 5.28 -9.69 1.48
C MET A 297 4.43 -10.76 2.11
N THR A 298 4.98 -11.51 3.07
CA THR A 298 4.33 -12.70 3.66
C THR A 298 4.04 -12.56 5.15
N GLY A 299 4.42 -11.43 5.75
CA GLY A 299 4.19 -11.10 7.15
C GLY A 299 2.70 -10.85 7.47
N ALA A 300 2.42 -10.53 8.72
CA ALA A 300 1.08 -10.19 9.18
C ALA A 300 0.56 -8.86 8.58
N ASN A 301 1.47 -7.97 8.20
CA ASN A 301 1.19 -6.62 7.70
C ASN A 301 1.82 -6.42 6.31
N PRO A 302 1.36 -7.16 5.29
CA PRO A 302 2.04 -7.20 4.00
C PRO A 302 1.90 -5.89 3.22
N LEU A 303 2.91 -5.61 2.40
CA LEU A 303 2.85 -4.60 1.36
C LEU A 303 1.73 -4.95 0.38
N ARG A 304 0.88 -3.99 0.09
CA ARG A 304 -0.20 -4.10 -0.89
C ARG A 304 0.20 -3.37 -2.16
N PHE A 305 -0.03 -3.98 -3.29
CA PHE A 305 0.22 -3.40 -4.61
C PHE A 305 -0.59 -4.12 -5.69
N ASN A 306 -0.59 -3.57 -6.92
CA ASN A 306 -1.29 -4.18 -8.03
C ASN A 306 -0.54 -5.45 -8.50
N THR A 307 -1.10 -6.62 -8.20
CA THR A 307 -0.49 -7.93 -8.48
C THR A 307 -0.77 -8.47 -9.88
N THR A 308 -1.54 -7.74 -10.69
CA THR A 308 -1.87 -8.15 -12.06
C THR A 308 -0.63 -8.23 -12.94
N SER A 309 -0.72 -8.95 -14.06
CA SER A 309 0.35 -8.98 -15.06
C SER A 309 0.68 -7.58 -15.54
N PHE A 310 -0.34 -6.75 -15.81
CA PHE A 310 -0.18 -5.34 -16.13
C PHE A 310 0.56 -4.56 -15.03
N GLY A 311 0.13 -4.65 -13.76
CA GLY A 311 0.78 -3.98 -12.65
C GLY A 311 2.26 -4.39 -12.50
N LYS A 312 2.57 -5.68 -12.57
CA LYS A 312 3.95 -6.18 -12.55
C LYS A 312 4.78 -5.70 -13.75
N ALA A 313 4.17 -5.69 -14.95
CA ALA A 313 4.80 -5.21 -16.16
C ALA A 313 5.21 -3.75 -16.07
N ARG A 314 4.28 -2.91 -15.60
CA ARG A 314 4.54 -1.47 -15.39
C ARG A 314 5.56 -1.22 -14.27
N LEU A 315 5.49 -2.01 -13.19
CA LEU A 315 6.44 -1.92 -12.07
C LEU A 315 7.90 -2.10 -12.56
N LEU A 316 8.13 -3.01 -13.50
CA LEU A 316 9.47 -3.43 -13.93
C LEU A 316 9.89 -2.97 -15.32
N ASN A 317 8.99 -2.33 -16.08
CA ASN A 317 9.21 -2.02 -17.48
C ASN A 317 9.53 -3.26 -18.33
N ILE A 318 8.66 -4.25 -18.25
CA ILE A 318 8.72 -5.50 -19.04
C ILE A 318 7.39 -5.74 -19.74
N SER A 319 7.33 -6.69 -20.69
CA SER A 319 6.07 -7.05 -21.31
C SER A 319 5.12 -7.74 -20.33
N GLU A 320 3.81 -7.61 -20.53
CA GLU A 320 2.80 -8.31 -19.72
C GLU A 320 2.96 -9.84 -19.80
N GLU A 321 3.38 -10.35 -20.95
CA GLU A 321 3.66 -11.78 -21.16
C GLU A 321 4.80 -12.24 -20.24
N ALA A 322 5.90 -11.49 -20.16
CA ALA A 322 7.00 -11.78 -19.25
C ALA A 322 6.59 -11.61 -17.77
N ALA A 323 5.68 -10.69 -17.50
CA ALA A 323 5.18 -10.44 -16.14
C ALA A 323 4.16 -11.51 -15.69
N ALA A 324 3.43 -12.15 -16.61
CA ALA A 324 2.40 -13.13 -16.28
C ALA A 324 2.96 -14.29 -15.46
N ASP A 325 4.10 -14.84 -15.88
CA ASP A 325 4.75 -15.97 -15.21
C ASP A 325 5.67 -15.56 -14.04
N MET A 326 5.87 -14.27 -13.82
CA MET A 326 6.76 -13.76 -12.78
C MET A 326 6.10 -13.87 -11.41
N LYS A 327 6.83 -14.47 -10.46
CA LYS A 327 6.43 -14.48 -9.07
C LYS A 327 6.41 -13.07 -8.51
N LEU A 328 5.48 -12.83 -7.60
CA LEU A 328 5.28 -11.57 -6.93
C LEU A 328 6.55 -11.08 -6.21
N SER A 329 7.19 -11.99 -5.48
CA SER A 329 8.45 -11.76 -4.79
C SER A 329 9.55 -11.26 -5.71
N ASP A 330 9.63 -11.82 -6.92
CA ASP A 330 10.65 -11.44 -7.90
C ASP A 330 10.39 -10.02 -8.43
N ALA A 331 9.11 -9.68 -8.66
CA ALA A 331 8.73 -8.35 -9.12
C ALA A 331 9.12 -7.26 -8.11
N ILE A 332 8.77 -7.44 -6.83
CA ILE A 332 9.08 -6.48 -5.78
C ILE A 332 10.59 -6.38 -5.53
N SER A 333 11.30 -7.51 -5.58
CA SER A 333 12.75 -7.52 -5.39
C SER A 333 13.48 -6.74 -6.48
N ARG A 334 13.11 -6.98 -7.74
CA ARG A 334 13.67 -6.24 -8.87
C ARG A 334 13.34 -4.74 -8.78
N PHE A 335 12.11 -4.41 -8.41
CA PHE A 335 11.72 -3.02 -8.19
C PHE A 335 12.55 -2.35 -7.09
N ALA A 336 12.72 -2.99 -5.94
CA ALA A 336 13.54 -2.45 -4.85
C ALA A 336 14.99 -2.20 -5.28
N VAL A 337 15.56 -3.12 -6.10
CA VAL A 337 16.91 -2.94 -6.68
C VAL A 337 16.94 -1.75 -7.62
N GLN A 338 15.95 -1.61 -8.51
CA GLN A 338 15.88 -0.47 -9.42
C GLN A 338 15.80 0.85 -8.64
N MET A 339 14.99 0.90 -7.59
CA MET A 339 14.88 2.08 -6.74
C MET A 339 16.20 2.38 -6.01
N GLY A 340 16.85 1.37 -5.45
CA GLY A 340 18.14 1.53 -4.77
C GLY A 340 19.29 2.00 -5.68
N GLN A 341 19.14 1.88 -7.01
CA GLN A 341 20.12 2.37 -7.98
C GLN A 341 19.96 3.85 -8.32
N VAL A 342 18.83 4.48 -7.95
CA VAL A 342 18.62 5.91 -8.20
C VAL A 342 19.42 6.72 -7.19
N PRO A 343 20.36 7.59 -7.64
CA PRO A 343 21.16 8.43 -6.74
C PRO A 343 20.29 9.35 -5.90
N LEU A 344 20.66 9.58 -4.65
CA LEU A 344 19.87 10.36 -3.69
C LEU A 344 19.64 11.82 -4.13
N ASP A 345 20.61 12.42 -4.82
CA ASP A 345 20.53 13.75 -5.41
C ASP A 345 19.58 13.82 -6.63
N ARG A 346 19.12 12.67 -7.14
CA ARG A 346 18.15 12.55 -8.23
C ARG A 346 16.76 12.12 -7.75
N VAL A 347 16.56 12.07 -6.44
CA VAL A 347 15.24 11.82 -5.85
C VAL A 347 14.73 13.11 -5.25
N THR A 348 13.65 13.66 -5.81
CA THR A 348 13.05 14.91 -5.36
C THR A 348 11.79 14.65 -4.55
N PHE A 349 11.57 15.47 -3.53
CA PHE A 349 10.36 15.49 -2.74
C PHE A 349 9.72 16.86 -2.73
N SER A 350 8.42 16.89 -2.99
CA SER A 350 7.59 18.08 -2.92
C SER A 350 6.32 17.81 -2.14
N ILE A 351 5.65 18.84 -1.71
CA ILE A 351 4.30 18.74 -1.13
C ILE A 351 3.36 19.44 -2.09
N LEU A 352 2.19 18.85 -2.33
CA LEU A 352 1.17 19.45 -3.18
C LEU A 352 0.82 20.86 -2.69
N PRO A 353 0.96 21.91 -3.51
CA PRO A 353 0.73 23.29 -3.09
C PRO A 353 -0.70 23.55 -2.65
N GLY A 354 -0.85 24.22 -1.51
CA GLY A 354 -2.16 24.56 -0.94
C GLY A 354 -2.05 25.06 0.50
N ALA A 355 -3.19 25.22 1.12
CA ALA A 355 -3.30 25.70 2.50
C ALA A 355 -4.49 25.07 3.24
N ALA A 356 -4.43 25.11 4.57
CA ALA A 356 -5.56 24.75 5.41
C ALA A 356 -6.69 25.78 5.29
N GLU A 357 -7.87 25.33 4.94
CA GLU A 357 -9.07 26.15 4.79
C GLU A 357 -10.28 25.51 5.48
N LYS A 358 -11.39 26.24 5.51
CA LYS A 358 -12.65 25.75 6.07
C LYS A 358 -13.63 25.43 4.96
N ASN A 359 -14.13 24.19 4.96
CA ASN A 359 -15.34 23.80 4.24
C ASN A 359 -16.46 23.60 5.26
N GLY A 360 -17.26 24.64 5.48
CA GLY A 360 -18.22 24.67 6.59
C GLY A 360 -17.52 24.60 7.95
N THR A 361 -17.73 23.53 8.72
CA THR A 361 -17.11 23.30 10.03
C THR A 361 -15.83 22.46 9.94
N VAL A 362 -15.57 21.80 8.82
CA VAL A 362 -14.44 20.91 8.62
C VAL A 362 -13.21 21.70 8.15
N SER A 363 -12.05 21.40 8.70
CA SER A 363 -10.77 21.90 8.20
C SER A 363 -10.23 20.94 7.17
N VAL A 364 -10.01 21.44 5.95
CA VAL A 364 -9.48 20.68 4.83
C VAL A 364 -8.25 21.37 4.26
N TYR A 365 -7.47 20.64 3.48
CA TYR A 365 -6.37 21.20 2.71
C TYR A 365 -6.89 21.56 1.32
N SER A 366 -6.98 22.84 1.03
CA SER A 366 -7.40 23.36 -0.29
C SER A 366 -6.18 23.60 -1.13
N VAL A 367 -6.14 23.00 -2.33
CA VAL A 367 -5.00 23.17 -3.24
C VAL A 367 -4.98 24.58 -3.87
N ASN A 368 -3.78 25.04 -4.20
CA ASN A 368 -3.57 26.16 -5.11
C ASN A 368 -3.35 25.59 -6.51
N ARG A 369 -4.36 25.64 -7.36
CA ARG A 369 -4.36 24.97 -8.66
C ARG A 369 -3.25 25.46 -9.58
N GLU A 370 -3.00 26.76 -9.64
CA GLU A 370 -1.94 27.35 -10.47
C GLU A 370 -0.57 26.80 -10.04
N GLN A 371 -0.27 26.82 -8.74
CA GLN A 371 1.00 26.26 -8.23
C GLN A 371 1.08 24.74 -8.38
N VAL A 372 -0.06 24.02 -8.30
CA VAL A 372 -0.11 22.58 -8.59
C VAL A 372 0.27 22.30 -10.04
N ILE A 373 -0.30 23.02 -10.99
CA ILE A 373 0.02 22.89 -12.41
C ILE A 373 1.53 23.13 -12.64
N ALA A 374 2.07 24.20 -12.05
CA ALA A 374 3.50 24.51 -12.16
C ALA A 374 4.36 23.36 -11.58
N LEU A 375 4.05 22.88 -10.38
CA LEU A 375 4.76 21.78 -9.72
C LEU A 375 4.70 20.49 -10.53
N LEU A 376 3.51 20.10 -11.01
CA LEU A 376 3.35 18.86 -11.75
C LEU A 376 4.08 18.91 -13.11
N ASN A 377 4.07 20.05 -13.78
CA ASN A 377 4.87 20.25 -15.01
C ASN A 377 6.37 20.17 -14.74
N GLU A 378 6.84 20.67 -13.60
CA GLU A 378 8.25 20.62 -13.21
C GLU A 378 8.68 19.22 -12.77
N GLN A 379 7.88 18.56 -11.92
CA GLN A 379 8.31 17.36 -11.19
C GLN A 379 7.73 16.04 -11.75
N MET A 380 6.58 16.08 -12.43
CA MET A 380 5.85 14.89 -12.86
C MET A 380 5.71 14.77 -14.38
N ASN A 381 6.25 15.70 -15.13
CA ASN A 381 6.11 15.76 -16.59
C ASN A 381 7.27 15.08 -17.31
N ALA A 382 7.54 13.83 -17.00
CA ALA A 382 8.65 13.07 -17.57
C ALA A 382 8.50 12.81 -19.09
N TYR A 383 7.30 12.96 -19.66
CA TYR A 383 7.01 12.71 -21.09
C TYR A 383 6.53 13.91 -21.89
N GLY A 384 6.57 15.12 -21.34
CA GLY A 384 5.94 16.24 -21.98
C GLY A 384 4.41 16.10 -22.01
N LEU A 385 3.84 15.41 -21.00
CA LEU A 385 2.42 15.51 -20.69
C LEU A 385 2.16 16.98 -20.41
N TYR A 386 1.38 17.62 -21.25
CA TYR A 386 1.03 19.01 -20.99
C TYR A 386 -0.06 19.05 -19.92
N ILE A 387 0.33 19.45 -18.71
CA ILE A 387 -0.57 19.57 -17.57
C ILE A 387 -1.00 21.04 -17.50
N ASP A 388 -2.28 21.32 -17.67
CA ASP A 388 -2.88 22.64 -17.72
C ASP A 388 -4.16 22.72 -16.85
N GLU A 389 -4.89 23.82 -17.01
CA GLU A 389 -6.11 24.07 -16.27
C GLU A 389 -7.25 23.08 -16.62
N ASP A 390 -7.24 22.53 -17.82
CA ASP A 390 -8.22 21.52 -18.25
C ASP A 390 -7.87 20.14 -17.67
N THR A 391 -6.59 19.89 -17.46
CA THR A 391 -6.08 18.64 -16.88
C THR A 391 -6.19 18.62 -15.36
N VAL A 392 -5.84 19.75 -14.68
CA VAL A 392 -5.92 19.87 -13.22
C VAL A 392 -7.26 20.45 -12.82
N THR A 393 -8.22 19.59 -12.52
CA THR A 393 -9.58 19.93 -12.13
C THR A 393 -9.82 19.87 -10.62
N ALA A 394 -8.77 19.70 -9.83
CA ALA A 394 -8.86 19.62 -8.37
C ALA A 394 -9.63 20.82 -7.79
N PRO A 395 -10.59 20.58 -6.89
CA PRO A 395 -11.42 21.65 -6.35
C PRO A 395 -10.58 22.59 -5.48
N GLN A 396 -10.78 23.88 -5.68
CA GLN A 396 -10.17 24.96 -4.93
C GLN A 396 -11.25 25.76 -4.22
N LEU A 397 -11.19 25.85 -2.89
CA LEU A 397 -12.21 26.53 -2.10
C LEU A 397 -12.10 28.05 -2.15
N ASN A 398 -10.88 28.56 -2.27
CA ASN A 398 -10.64 29.99 -2.32
C ASN A 398 -10.21 30.38 -3.74
N GLN A 399 -10.81 31.44 -4.30
CA GLN A 399 -10.45 31.95 -5.63
C GLN A 399 -9.08 32.66 -5.65
N ASP A 400 -8.63 33.13 -4.47
CA ASP A 400 -7.33 33.78 -4.30
C ASP A 400 -6.56 33.04 -3.16
N PRO A 401 -6.09 31.81 -3.42
CA PRO A 401 -5.41 31.03 -2.40
C PRO A 401 -4.06 31.67 -2.08
N LYS A 402 -3.68 31.58 -0.80
CA LYS A 402 -2.34 32.01 -0.40
C LYS A 402 -1.29 31.15 -1.09
N GLU A 403 -0.19 31.79 -1.50
CA GLU A 403 0.98 31.05 -1.95
C GLU A 403 1.41 30.05 -0.87
N ALA A 404 1.64 28.82 -1.29
CA ALA A 404 2.23 27.82 -0.44
C ALA A 404 3.75 27.97 -0.50
N ASP A 405 4.38 28.24 0.63
CA ASP A 405 5.84 28.20 0.76
C ASP A 405 6.27 26.73 0.87
N LEU A 406 6.41 26.06 -0.28
CA LEU A 406 6.72 24.63 -0.38
C LEU A 406 7.85 24.46 -1.38
N SER A 407 9.07 24.38 -0.87
CA SER A 407 10.24 24.06 -1.68
C SER A 407 10.29 22.56 -2.01
N THR A 408 10.62 22.26 -3.27
CA THR A 408 11.11 20.94 -3.66
C THR A 408 12.49 20.74 -3.03
N VAL A 409 12.70 19.57 -2.43
CA VAL A 409 13.98 19.19 -1.83
C VAL A 409 14.47 17.89 -2.45
N THR A 410 15.77 17.70 -2.52
CA THR A 410 16.38 16.42 -2.89
C THR A 410 16.62 15.56 -1.64
N LEU A 411 16.67 14.25 -1.81
CA LEU A 411 16.77 13.31 -0.69
C LEU A 411 18.05 13.49 0.13
N ASP A 412 19.17 13.77 -0.53
CA ASP A 412 20.46 14.02 0.11
C ASP A 412 20.41 15.22 1.06
N THR A 413 19.61 16.25 0.73
CA THR A 413 19.46 17.45 1.57
C THR A 413 18.53 17.27 2.77
N VAL A 414 17.72 16.22 2.78
CA VAL A 414 16.77 15.91 3.87
C VAL A 414 17.42 15.02 4.94
N LEU A 415 18.48 14.29 4.57
CA LEU A 415 19.20 13.42 5.48
C LEU A 415 20.04 14.23 6.48
N PRO A 416 20.20 13.73 7.72
CA PRO A 416 21.12 14.34 8.68
C PRO A 416 22.54 14.40 8.11
N VAL A 417 23.22 15.50 8.31
CA VAL A 417 24.64 15.62 7.98
C VAL A 417 25.41 14.83 9.06
N THR A 418 25.94 13.67 8.70
CA THR A 418 26.91 12.97 9.54
C THR A 418 28.25 13.71 9.40
N GLU A 419 28.66 14.43 10.43
CA GLU A 419 30.06 14.88 10.51
C GLU A 419 30.95 13.64 10.50
N GLU A 420 31.75 13.45 9.44
CA GLU A 420 32.82 12.47 9.49
C GLU A 420 33.71 12.80 10.68
N PRO A 421 34.02 11.84 11.55
CA PRO A 421 34.96 12.11 12.63
C PRO A 421 36.27 12.60 11.98
N GLU A 422 36.70 13.83 12.32
CA GLU A 422 38.03 14.35 11.92
C GLU A 422 39.03 13.26 12.25
N GLU A 423 39.63 12.66 11.21
CA GLU A 423 40.76 11.77 11.39
C GLU A 423 41.80 12.59 12.14
N GLY A 424 41.89 12.35 13.45
CA GLY A 424 42.89 13.01 14.27
C GLY A 424 44.26 12.69 13.70
N GLU A 425 44.95 13.75 13.22
CA GLU A 425 46.39 13.68 12.93
C GLU A 425 47.11 13.21 14.21
N GLU A 426 47.58 11.94 14.18
CA GLU A 426 48.59 11.44 15.12
C GLU A 426 49.99 11.86 14.65
#